data_99ffb274a92772910e7757f519b4993f
#
_entry.id   99ffb274a92772910e7757f519b4993f
#
_cell.length_a   1.000
_cell.length_b   1.000
_cell.length_c   1.000
_cell.angle_alpha   90.00
_cell.angle_beta   90.00
_cell.angle_gamma   90.00
#
_symmetry.space_group_name_H-M   'P 1'
#
loop_
_entity.id
_entity.type
_entity.pdbx_description
1 polymer ?
#
loop_
_entity_poly.entity_id
_entity_poly.type
_entity_poly.pdbx_seq_one_letter_code
_entity_poly.pdbx_strand_id
1 'polypeptide(L)'
;MVGRRSFLKTATTGLVAWGLGAKQVVAQLIGSKYKFVMDSGPAPETTINGKRYLYFGGTGYFAFQTHPEVIKAAQKALADFGTCSATSRNVFGTFPIYLEVEKKAGEFFGAEDAIYLPSGYLINIAGFQSLAQLGKFQAMFVDEGAHWSITDFMYALQKPVYTFAHGDPEDLDRKIKANLKPGEKPLVASDGIFPTFGKVAPIPDYFKIAERYDGCVWLDDCHAIGVLGENGRGTYEYYGLKSPRLYFGGTLSKAIGAHGGIIPGNTEVVLPIRTGHVVNGANSSVSAAAGAAIKGMELMMAHPELRQQLWRNARQLKAGLKKIGFDQDDSPVPVAAWTLKSGEDMDRVHQKLMERGIAIQRTRYVGAGPNGALRAVVFATHTPGQIDRLLGELKALV
;
A
#
# COMPACT_ATOMS: atom_id res chain seq x y z
N MET A 1 -26.83 -42.87 -4.83
CA MET A 1 -25.54 -43.23 -4.17
C MET A 1 -24.53 -43.51 -5.29
N VAL A 2 -23.77 -42.50 -5.67
CA VAL A 2 -22.68 -42.62 -6.64
C VAL A 2 -21.44 -43.01 -5.86
N GLY A 3 -20.92 -44.22 -6.16
CA GLY A 3 -19.95 -44.86 -5.29
C GLY A 3 -18.55 -44.23 -5.33
N ARG A 4 -17.91 -44.21 -4.16
CA ARG A 4 -16.51 -43.80 -3.88
C ARG A 4 -15.45 -44.36 -4.87
N ARG A 5 -15.75 -45.38 -5.64
CA ARG A 5 -14.86 -46.00 -6.63
C ARG A 5 -14.73 -45.22 -7.94
N SER A 6 -15.70 -44.35 -8.30
CA SER A 6 -15.63 -43.53 -9.51
C SER A 6 -14.67 -42.33 -9.31
N PHE A 7 -14.59 -41.81 -8.10
CA PHE A 7 -13.73 -40.63 -7.79
C PHE A 7 -12.23 -40.97 -7.83
N LEU A 8 -11.85 -42.19 -7.41
CA LEU A 8 -10.45 -42.61 -7.38
C LEU A 8 -9.90 -43.02 -8.77
N LYS A 9 -10.73 -43.42 -9.71
CA LYS A 9 -10.30 -43.72 -11.10
C LYS A 9 -10.00 -42.47 -11.92
N THR A 10 -10.64 -41.34 -11.62
CA THR A 10 -10.37 -40.07 -12.29
C THR A 10 -9.12 -39.39 -11.72
N ALA A 11 -8.74 -39.69 -10.45
CA ALA A 11 -7.56 -39.15 -9.83
C ALA A 11 -6.24 -39.83 -10.26
N THR A 12 -6.30 -41.12 -10.68
CA THR A 12 -5.07 -41.86 -11.07
C THR A 12 -4.64 -41.63 -12.50
N THR A 13 -5.54 -41.23 -13.42
CA THR A 13 -5.18 -40.82 -14.80
C THR A 13 -4.62 -39.38 -14.86
N GLY A 14 -4.79 -38.56 -13.80
CA GLY A 14 -4.27 -37.19 -13.72
C GLY A 14 -2.81 -37.10 -13.23
N LEU A 15 -2.24 -38.16 -12.66
CA LEU A 15 -0.93 -38.13 -12.01
C LEU A 15 0.29 -38.31 -12.96
N VAL A 16 0.08 -38.72 -14.22
CA VAL A 16 1.16 -38.94 -15.19
C VAL A 16 1.36 -37.74 -16.15
N ALA A 17 0.45 -36.77 -16.17
CA ALA A 17 0.56 -35.54 -16.98
C ALA A 17 1.14 -34.32 -16.23
N TRP A 18 1.76 -34.53 -15.07
CA TRP A 18 2.18 -33.46 -14.14
C TRP A 18 3.59 -32.89 -14.41
N GLY A 19 4.16 -33.10 -15.59
CA GLY A 19 5.48 -32.53 -15.92
C GLY A 19 5.43 -31.09 -16.49
N LEU A 20 4.70 -30.84 -17.54
CA LEU A 20 4.65 -29.51 -18.21
C LEU A 20 3.22 -29.06 -18.55
N GLY A 21 2.28 -29.98 -18.73
CA GLY A 21 0.91 -29.67 -19.11
C GLY A 21 0.04 -29.09 -17.98
N ALA A 22 0.29 -29.48 -16.72
CA ALA A 22 -0.55 -29.04 -15.60
C ALA A 22 -0.38 -27.53 -15.31
N LYS A 23 0.83 -26.98 -15.44
CA LYS A 23 1.05 -25.52 -15.31
C LYS A 23 0.31 -24.74 -16.38
N GLN A 24 0.26 -25.25 -17.61
CA GLN A 24 -0.48 -24.62 -18.72
C GLN A 24 -1.99 -24.73 -18.54
N VAL A 25 -2.51 -25.86 -18.08
CA VAL A 25 -3.96 -26.06 -17.84
C VAL A 25 -4.43 -25.21 -16.66
N VAL A 26 -3.66 -25.12 -15.57
CA VAL A 26 -3.97 -24.25 -14.44
C VAL A 26 -3.90 -22.78 -14.87
N ALA A 27 -2.88 -22.38 -15.62
CA ALA A 27 -2.79 -21.03 -16.17
C ALA A 27 -3.94 -20.70 -17.12
N GLN A 28 -4.42 -21.67 -17.91
CA GLN A 28 -5.54 -21.48 -18.83
C GLN A 28 -6.89 -21.40 -18.10
N LEU A 29 -7.10 -22.18 -17.04
CA LEU A 29 -8.30 -22.14 -16.20
C LEU A 29 -8.36 -20.86 -15.35
N ILE A 30 -7.22 -20.41 -14.84
CA ILE A 30 -7.12 -19.16 -14.07
C ILE A 30 -7.14 -17.96 -15.02
N GLY A 31 -6.49 -18.01 -16.17
CA GLY A 31 -6.45 -16.96 -17.18
C GLY A 31 -7.81 -16.62 -17.80
N SER A 32 -8.78 -17.56 -17.78
CA SER A 32 -10.17 -17.27 -18.15
C SER A 32 -10.87 -16.34 -17.14
N LYS A 33 -10.42 -16.33 -15.87
CA LYS A 33 -11.00 -15.53 -14.79
C LYS A 33 -10.17 -14.28 -14.45
N TYR A 34 -8.85 -14.38 -14.53
CA TYR A 34 -7.92 -13.29 -14.28
C TYR A 34 -7.05 -13.04 -15.52
N LYS A 35 -7.06 -11.82 -16.03
CA LYS A 35 -6.30 -11.43 -17.23
C LYS A 35 -4.80 -11.60 -17.07
N PHE A 36 -4.27 -11.38 -15.87
CA PHE A 36 -2.85 -11.45 -15.55
C PHE A 36 -2.63 -12.33 -14.31
N VAL A 37 -1.77 -13.33 -14.44
CA VAL A 37 -1.33 -14.21 -13.36
C VAL A 37 0.18 -14.07 -13.24
N MET A 38 0.67 -13.67 -12.07
CA MET A 38 2.10 -13.58 -11.77
C MET A 38 2.63 -14.97 -11.42
N ASP A 39 3.59 -15.45 -12.20
CA ASP A 39 4.26 -16.74 -11.97
C ASP A 39 5.54 -16.59 -11.13
N SER A 40 5.97 -15.36 -10.87
CA SER A 40 7.10 -15.04 -9.98
C SER A 40 6.78 -13.81 -9.12
N GLY A 41 7.52 -13.61 -8.03
CA GLY A 41 7.37 -12.43 -7.17
C GLY A 41 7.71 -11.12 -7.89
N PRO A 42 7.28 -9.96 -7.34
CA PRO A 42 7.49 -8.65 -7.94
C PRO A 42 8.98 -8.26 -7.87
N ALA A 43 9.53 -7.95 -9.03
CA ALA A 43 10.90 -7.44 -9.23
C ALA A 43 10.92 -6.62 -10.54
N PRO A 44 12.03 -5.91 -10.87
CA PRO A 44 12.17 -5.24 -12.16
C PRO A 44 11.93 -6.12 -13.38
N GLU A 45 12.17 -7.42 -13.24
CA GLU A 45 11.79 -8.43 -14.21
C GLU A 45 10.95 -9.50 -13.53
N THR A 46 9.80 -9.81 -14.10
CA THR A 46 8.86 -10.79 -13.54
C THR A 46 8.21 -11.61 -14.65
N THR A 47 7.68 -12.78 -14.31
CA THR A 47 6.96 -13.65 -15.23
C THR A 47 5.46 -13.50 -15.01
N ILE A 48 4.71 -13.22 -16.09
CA ILE A 48 3.26 -13.08 -16.08
C ILE A 48 2.70 -13.96 -17.21
N ASN A 49 1.77 -14.85 -16.92
CA ASN A 49 1.19 -15.80 -17.88
C ASN A 49 2.27 -16.55 -18.68
N GLY A 50 3.32 -17.02 -17.99
CA GLY A 50 4.44 -17.76 -18.58
C GLY A 50 5.44 -16.94 -19.39
N LYS A 51 5.23 -15.64 -19.57
CA LYS A 51 6.14 -14.75 -20.33
C LYS A 51 6.87 -13.79 -19.38
N ARG A 52 8.19 -13.60 -19.61
CA ARG A 52 9.03 -12.66 -18.87
C ARG A 52 8.81 -11.23 -19.38
N TYR A 53 8.70 -10.30 -18.44
CA TYR A 53 8.50 -8.88 -18.70
C TYR A 53 9.47 -8.03 -17.91
N LEU A 54 9.89 -6.91 -18.49
CA LEU A 54 10.36 -5.75 -17.75
C LEU A 54 9.14 -5.12 -17.07
N TYR A 55 9.14 -5.09 -15.73
CA TYR A 55 7.94 -4.88 -14.92
C TYR A 55 7.95 -3.55 -14.19
N PHE A 56 7.01 -2.69 -14.53
CA PHE A 56 6.76 -1.39 -13.91
C PHE A 56 5.38 -1.34 -13.24
N GLY A 57 4.97 -2.43 -12.63
CA GLY A 57 3.69 -2.53 -11.92
C GLY A 57 3.84 -2.71 -10.42
N GLY A 58 2.69 -2.86 -9.74
CA GLY A 58 2.64 -3.14 -8.30
C GLY A 58 3.09 -1.96 -7.43
N THR A 59 3.57 -2.28 -6.23
CA THR A 59 3.95 -1.31 -5.18
C THR A 59 5.13 -1.82 -4.33
N GLY A 60 5.88 -2.79 -4.84
CA GLY A 60 6.97 -3.44 -4.12
C GLY A 60 8.29 -2.68 -4.21
N TYR A 61 8.30 -1.40 -4.19
CA TYR A 61 9.33 -0.38 -4.45
C TYR A 61 10.80 -0.80 -4.26
N PHE A 62 11.10 -1.72 -3.32
CA PHE A 62 12.44 -2.23 -3.02
C PHE A 62 12.63 -3.70 -3.41
N ALA A 63 11.61 -4.35 -3.94
CA ALA A 63 11.58 -5.79 -4.25
C ALA A 63 11.88 -6.68 -3.01
N PHE A 64 11.60 -6.20 -1.80
CA PHE A 64 11.84 -6.95 -0.56
C PHE A 64 10.97 -8.20 -0.47
N GLN A 65 9.83 -8.26 -1.16
CA GLN A 65 8.97 -9.45 -1.27
C GLN A 65 9.71 -10.69 -1.81
N THR A 66 10.80 -10.47 -2.56
CA THR A 66 11.63 -11.53 -3.15
C THR A 66 13.05 -11.56 -2.59
N HIS A 67 13.35 -10.72 -1.60
CA HIS A 67 14.67 -10.62 -1.00
C HIS A 67 15.00 -11.89 -0.19
N PRO A 68 16.17 -12.53 -0.41
CA PRO A 68 16.50 -13.80 0.24
C PRO A 68 16.44 -13.78 1.78
N GLU A 69 16.91 -12.70 2.40
CA GLU A 69 16.87 -12.55 3.86
C GLU A 69 15.44 -12.38 4.40
N VAL A 70 14.56 -11.68 3.67
CA VAL A 70 13.14 -11.52 4.03
C VAL A 70 12.44 -12.88 3.95
N ILE A 71 12.68 -13.64 2.88
CA ILE A 71 12.15 -15.01 2.72
C ILE A 71 12.66 -15.93 3.84
N LYS A 72 13.96 -15.89 4.14
CA LYS A 72 14.55 -16.69 5.22
C LYS A 72 13.94 -16.37 6.59
N ALA A 73 13.72 -15.08 6.89
CA ALA A 73 13.09 -14.67 8.15
C ALA A 73 11.62 -15.14 8.22
N ALA A 74 10.88 -15.06 7.10
CA ALA A 74 9.52 -15.61 7.01
C ALA A 74 9.48 -17.11 7.23
N GLN A 75 10.40 -17.89 6.63
CA GLN A 75 10.51 -19.32 6.79
C GLN A 75 10.84 -19.70 8.24
N LYS A 76 11.75 -18.97 8.89
CA LYS A 76 12.09 -19.19 10.30
C LYS A 76 10.86 -18.96 11.19
N ALA A 77 10.16 -17.85 11.02
CA ALA A 77 8.96 -17.54 11.80
C ALA A 77 7.86 -18.59 11.61
N LEU A 78 7.69 -19.09 10.38
CA LEU A 78 6.75 -20.18 10.09
C LEU A 78 7.15 -21.49 10.80
N ALA A 79 8.42 -21.81 10.84
CA ALA A 79 8.92 -23.02 11.52
C ALA A 79 8.76 -22.92 13.05
N ASP A 80 9.00 -21.74 13.63
CA ASP A 80 8.97 -21.54 15.08
C ASP A 80 7.53 -21.48 15.64
N PHE A 81 6.59 -20.86 14.89
CA PHE A 81 5.25 -20.49 15.40
C PHE A 81 4.08 -21.13 14.63
N GLY A 82 4.33 -21.88 13.55
CA GLY A 82 3.26 -22.35 12.66
C GLY A 82 2.67 -21.20 11.83
N THR A 83 1.51 -21.43 11.19
CA THR A 83 0.91 -20.47 10.25
C THR A 83 0.25 -19.28 10.96
N CYS A 84 -0.50 -19.54 12.03
CA CYS A 84 -1.18 -18.52 12.85
C CYS A 84 -1.62 -19.14 14.18
N SER A 85 -2.09 -18.31 15.10
CA SER A 85 -2.55 -18.71 16.44
C SER A 85 -3.97 -19.30 16.51
N ALA A 86 -4.74 -19.18 15.40
CA ALA A 86 -6.15 -19.58 15.30
C ALA A 86 -7.08 -18.91 16.32
N THR A 87 -6.65 -17.81 16.95
CA THR A 87 -7.46 -17.05 17.92
C THR A 87 -7.03 -15.58 17.92
N SER A 88 -7.81 -14.72 18.60
CA SER A 88 -7.50 -13.29 18.71
C SER A 88 -6.33 -13.02 19.66
N ARG A 89 -5.66 -11.89 19.46
CA ARG A 89 -4.46 -11.53 20.21
C ARG A 89 -4.68 -11.46 21.73
N ASN A 90 -5.82 -10.95 22.16
CA ASN A 90 -6.10 -10.69 23.57
C ASN A 90 -6.58 -11.93 24.34
N VAL A 91 -6.77 -13.07 23.66
CA VAL A 91 -7.10 -14.35 24.31
C VAL A 91 -5.82 -15.17 24.48
N PHE A 92 -5.36 -15.85 23.43
CA PHE A 92 -4.11 -16.65 23.43
C PHE A 92 -3.34 -16.46 22.13
N GLY A 93 -3.72 -15.53 21.28
CA GLY A 93 -3.23 -15.39 19.91
C GLY A 93 -2.03 -14.47 19.74
N THR A 94 -1.39 -14.00 20.82
CA THR A 94 -0.19 -13.16 20.71
C THR A 94 1.07 -14.04 20.73
N PHE A 95 1.69 -14.20 19.56
CA PHE A 95 3.03 -14.77 19.47
C PHE A 95 4.11 -13.72 19.83
N PRO A 96 5.24 -14.13 20.43
CA PRO A 96 6.36 -13.23 20.73
C PRO A 96 6.82 -12.40 19.51
N ILE A 97 6.81 -13.00 18.33
CA ILE A 97 7.22 -12.33 17.08
C ILE A 97 6.33 -11.13 16.71
N TYR A 98 5.05 -11.09 17.13
CA TYR A 98 4.20 -9.92 16.89
C TYR A 98 4.63 -8.72 17.76
N LEU A 99 5.08 -8.99 18.99
CA LEU A 99 5.63 -7.96 19.87
C LEU A 99 6.98 -7.45 19.34
N GLU A 100 7.76 -8.32 18.71
CA GLU A 100 8.99 -7.92 18.01
C GLU A 100 8.71 -7.01 16.82
N VAL A 101 7.66 -7.28 16.01
CA VAL A 101 7.21 -6.36 14.94
C VAL A 101 6.88 -4.99 15.51
N GLU A 102 6.08 -4.95 16.60
CA GLU A 102 5.68 -3.69 17.26
C GLU A 102 6.89 -2.93 17.80
N LYS A 103 7.80 -3.61 18.49
CA LYS A 103 9.06 -3.02 18.96
C LYS A 103 9.90 -2.48 17.80
N LYS A 104 10.08 -3.27 16.73
CA LYS A 104 10.84 -2.86 15.55
C LYS A 104 10.20 -1.67 14.84
N ALA A 105 8.87 -1.61 14.80
CA ALA A 105 8.14 -0.45 14.28
C ALA A 105 8.35 0.80 15.15
N GLY A 106 8.34 0.67 16.48
CA GLY A 106 8.69 1.76 17.39
C GLY A 106 10.08 2.33 17.09
N GLU A 107 11.09 1.46 16.90
CA GLU A 107 12.45 1.85 16.49
C GLU A 107 12.47 2.55 15.12
N PHE A 108 11.80 1.96 14.11
CA PHE A 108 11.78 2.48 12.75
C PHE A 108 11.12 3.85 12.66
N PHE A 109 9.96 4.04 13.29
CA PHE A 109 9.22 5.30 13.26
C PHE A 109 9.67 6.32 14.30
N GLY A 110 10.47 5.91 15.29
CA GLY A 110 10.80 6.74 16.45
C GLY A 110 9.57 7.01 17.32
N ALA A 111 8.68 6.02 17.44
CA ALA A 111 7.44 6.09 18.22
C ALA A 111 7.58 5.35 19.55
N GLU A 112 6.79 5.75 20.53
CA GLU A 112 6.77 5.16 21.89
C GLU A 112 6.23 3.72 21.86
N ASP A 113 5.18 3.48 21.05
CA ASP A 113 4.49 2.20 20.89
C ASP A 113 4.07 2.00 19.43
N ALA A 114 3.67 0.79 19.07
CA ALA A 114 3.06 0.48 17.79
C ALA A 114 2.11 -0.71 17.93
N ILE A 115 1.15 -0.84 17.03
CA ILE A 115 0.27 -2.00 16.94
C ILE A 115 0.35 -2.64 15.55
N TYR A 116 0.65 -3.94 15.52
CA TYR A 116 0.66 -4.75 14.31
C TYR A 116 -0.71 -5.38 14.05
N LEU A 117 -1.25 -5.15 12.87
CA LEU A 117 -2.57 -5.59 12.42
C LEU A 117 -2.45 -6.59 11.26
N PRO A 118 -3.45 -7.49 11.07
CA PRO A 118 -3.39 -8.49 10.01
C PRO A 118 -3.44 -7.93 8.59
N SER A 119 -3.87 -6.69 8.39
CA SER A 119 -3.95 -6.04 7.09
C SER A 119 -3.77 -4.53 7.18
N GLY A 120 -3.08 -3.95 6.18
CA GLY A 120 -3.04 -2.50 5.97
C GLY A 120 -4.42 -1.88 5.70
N TYR A 121 -5.39 -2.65 5.20
CA TYR A 121 -6.74 -2.16 5.00
C TYR A 121 -7.46 -1.81 6.32
N LEU A 122 -7.08 -2.45 7.42
CA LEU A 122 -7.71 -2.27 8.74
C LEU A 122 -7.14 -1.11 9.56
N ILE A 123 -6.04 -0.48 9.12
CA ILE A 123 -5.42 0.62 9.89
C ILE A 123 -6.38 1.79 10.08
N ASN A 124 -7.14 2.12 9.04
CA ASN A 124 -8.01 3.30 9.06
C ASN A 124 -9.16 3.12 10.08
N ILE A 125 -9.88 2.00 10.02
CA ILE A 125 -10.96 1.75 10.99
C ILE A 125 -10.42 1.63 12.41
N ALA A 126 -9.26 0.99 12.61
CA ALA A 126 -8.65 0.85 13.93
C ALA A 126 -8.24 2.22 14.51
N GLY A 127 -7.60 3.07 13.69
CA GLY A 127 -7.24 4.43 14.07
C GLY A 127 -8.46 5.32 14.34
N PHE A 128 -9.46 5.27 13.47
CA PHE A 128 -10.71 6.04 13.66
C PHE A 128 -11.43 5.65 14.94
N GLN A 129 -11.52 4.35 15.25
CA GLN A 129 -12.13 3.86 16.49
C GLN A 129 -11.38 4.36 17.72
N SER A 130 -10.04 4.30 17.72
CA SER A 130 -9.21 4.81 18.81
C SER A 130 -9.43 6.30 19.04
N LEU A 131 -9.31 7.11 17.98
CA LEU A 131 -9.47 8.55 18.08
C LEU A 131 -10.90 8.96 18.52
N ALA A 132 -11.91 8.22 18.07
CA ALA A 132 -13.30 8.43 18.49
C ALA A 132 -13.51 8.09 19.97
N GLN A 133 -12.95 6.97 20.45
CA GLN A 133 -13.00 6.55 21.86
C GLN A 133 -12.30 7.57 22.78
N LEU A 134 -11.21 8.16 22.30
CA LEU A 134 -10.49 9.22 23.00
C LEU A 134 -11.13 10.61 22.89
N GLY A 135 -12.27 10.73 22.20
CA GLY A 135 -12.97 12.01 22.02
C GLY A 135 -12.19 13.05 21.20
N LYS A 136 -11.24 12.62 20.37
CA LYS A 136 -10.37 13.53 19.60
C LYS A 136 -11.11 14.28 18.51
N PHE A 137 -12.30 13.83 18.10
CA PHE A 137 -13.11 14.49 17.06
C PHE A 137 -14.60 14.19 17.18
N GLN A 138 -15.45 15.05 16.60
CA GLN A 138 -16.90 14.88 16.52
C GLN A 138 -17.39 14.72 15.06
N ALA A 139 -16.68 15.27 14.07
CA ALA A 139 -16.99 15.14 12.64
C ALA A 139 -15.74 14.79 11.85
N MET A 140 -15.90 14.04 10.74
CA MET A 140 -14.83 13.68 9.82
C MET A 140 -14.93 14.51 8.53
N PHE A 141 -13.78 14.94 8.03
CA PHE A 141 -13.60 15.60 6.74
C PHE A 141 -12.61 14.77 5.92
N VAL A 142 -13.09 14.20 4.82
CA VAL A 142 -12.37 13.18 4.05
C VAL A 142 -12.10 13.70 2.65
N ASP A 143 -10.84 13.61 2.21
CA ASP A 143 -10.47 13.90 0.82
C ASP A 143 -11.22 12.95 -0.12
N GLU A 144 -11.90 13.48 -1.15
CA GLU A 144 -12.69 12.65 -2.07
C GLU A 144 -11.86 11.70 -2.93
N GLY A 145 -10.55 11.96 -3.06
CA GLY A 145 -9.57 11.07 -3.70
C GLY A 145 -8.96 10.03 -2.76
N ALA A 146 -9.41 9.96 -1.50
CA ALA A 146 -8.88 9.02 -0.52
C ALA A 146 -9.12 7.56 -0.90
N HIS A 147 -8.18 6.70 -0.48
CA HIS A 147 -8.24 5.26 -0.72
C HIS A 147 -9.50 4.63 -0.11
N TRP A 148 -10.01 3.57 -0.77
CA TRP A 148 -11.23 2.87 -0.34
C TRP A 148 -11.19 2.41 1.14
N SER A 149 -10.03 2.07 1.69
CA SER A 149 -9.90 1.74 3.12
C SER A 149 -10.20 2.89 4.08
N ILE A 150 -10.20 4.15 3.60
CA ILE A 150 -10.73 5.30 4.34
C ILE A 150 -12.23 5.41 4.09
N THR A 151 -12.64 5.44 2.82
CA THR A 151 -14.04 5.73 2.44
C THR A 151 -15.01 4.61 2.82
N ASP A 152 -14.60 3.35 2.81
CA ASP A 152 -15.42 2.22 3.25
C ASP A 152 -15.71 2.25 4.76
N PHE A 153 -14.80 2.81 5.55
CA PHE A 153 -14.92 2.84 7.00
C PHE A 153 -15.32 4.19 7.59
N MET A 154 -15.35 5.26 6.80
CA MET A 154 -15.65 6.60 7.31
C MET A 154 -17.03 6.73 7.97
N TYR A 155 -18.00 5.91 7.54
CA TYR A 155 -19.35 5.90 8.14
C TYR A 155 -19.52 4.89 9.29
N ALA A 156 -18.52 4.02 9.53
CA ALA A 156 -18.64 2.94 10.54
C ALA A 156 -18.80 3.44 11.98
N LEU A 157 -18.38 4.69 12.26
CA LEU A 157 -18.48 5.29 13.60
C LEU A 157 -19.77 6.05 13.84
N GLN A 158 -20.68 6.13 12.87
CA GLN A 158 -21.95 6.87 12.97
C GLN A 158 -21.77 8.35 13.38
N LYS A 159 -20.62 8.94 13.02
CA LYS A 159 -20.34 10.37 13.16
C LYS A 159 -20.65 11.12 11.86
N PRO A 160 -20.92 12.43 11.91
CA PRO A 160 -21.01 13.24 10.69
C PRO A 160 -19.76 13.11 9.84
N VAL A 161 -19.95 12.90 8.52
CA VAL A 161 -18.87 12.79 7.54
C VAL A 161 -19.15 13.75 6.38
N TYR A 162 -18.15 14.52 6.03
CA TYR A 162 -18.16 15.46 4.92
C TYR A 162 -16.95 15.19 4.02
N THR A 163 -17.16 15.20 2.72
CA THR A 163 -16.06 15.12 1.77
C THR A 163 -15.68 16.51 1.27
N PHE A 164 -14.40 16.69 0.98
CA PHE A 164 -13.89 17.90 0.33
C PHE A 164 -13.13 17.52 -0.94
N ALA A 165 -13.05 18.51 -1.87
CA ALA A 165 -12.45 18.31 -3.18
C ALA A 165 -11.00 17.83 -3.07
N HIS A 166 -10.62 16.90 -3.95
CA HIS A 166 -9.33 16.24 -3.93
C HIS A 166 -8.15 17.21 -3.96
N GLY A 167 -7.31 17.14 -2.91
CA GLY A 167 -6.12 17.96 -2.80
C GLY A 167 -6.38 19.46 -2.59
N ASP A 168 -7.59 19.86 -2.20
CA ASP A 168 -8.01 21.25 -2.08
C ASP A 168 -8.18 21.70 -0.61
N PRO A 169 -7.15 22.37 -0.01
CA PRO A 169 -7.25 22.92 1.34
C PRO A 169 -8.29 24.01 1.50
N GLU A 170 -8.59 24.78 0.45
CA GLU A 170 -9.58 25.85 0.52
C GLU A 170 -11.00 25.26 0.64
N ASP A 171 -11.28 24.18 -0.11
CA ASP A 171 -12.55 23.48 0.05
C ASP A 171 -12.68 22.80 1.40
N LEU A 172 -11.59 22.21 1.93
CA LEU A 172 -11.54 21.67 3.28
C LEU A 172 -11.97 22.74 4.31
N ASP A 173 -11.37 23.93 4.25
CA ASP A 173 -11.70 25.03 5.17
C ASP A 173 -13.16 25.48 5.03
N ARG A 174 -13.67 25.60 3.79
CA ARG A 174 -15.08 25.90 3.53
C ARG A 174 -16.02 24.86 4.12
N LYS A 175 -15.72 23.57 3.94
CA LYS A 175 -16.51 22.44 4.45
C LYS A 175 -16.54 22.40 5.98
N ILE A 176 -15.40 22.64 6.63
CA ILE A 176 -15.33 22.71 8.10
C ILE A 176 -16.18 23.88 8.61
N LYS A 177 -16.02 25.08 8.06
CA LYS A 177 -16.80 26.27 8.46
C LYS A 177 -18.30 26.08 8.30
N ALA A 178 -18.73 25.40 7.24
CA ALA A 178 -20.14 25.22 6.93
C ALA A 178 -20.81 24.13 7.80
N ASN A 179 -20.08 23.17 8.32
CA ASN A 179 -20.68 21.95 8.87
C ASN A 179 -20.28 21.63 10.32
N LEU A 180 -19.15 22.16 10.81
CA LEU A 180 -18.68 21.92 12.17
C LEU A 180 -19.43 22.85 13.13
N LYS A 181 -20.02 22.28 14.20
CA LYS A 181 -20.71 23.08 15.21
C LYS A 181 -19.72 23.72 16.19
N PRO A 182 -20.10 24.81 16.85
CA PRO A 182 -19.25 25.43 17.87
C PRO A 182 -18.80 24.44 18.94
N GLY A 183 -17.50 24.38 19.21
CA GLY A 183 -16.89 23.46 20.18
C GLY A 183 -16.63 22.04 19.69
N GLU A 184 -17.11 21.65 18.50
CA GLU A 184 -16.75 20.39 17.87
C GLU A 184 -15.34 20.46 17.26
N LYS A 185 -14.67 19.30 17.20
CA LYS A 185 -13.33 19.13 16.63
C LYS A 185 -13.40 18.29 15.36
N PRO A 186 -12.73 18.67 14.27
CA PRO A 186 -12.67 17.87 13.06
C PRO A 186 -11.56 16.81 13.12
N LEU A 187 -11.82 15.66 12.50
CA LEU A 187 -10.79 14.75 12.01
C LEU A 187 -10.67 14.94 10.49
N VAL A 188 -9.53 15.37 10.01
CA VAL A 188 -9.21 15.39 8.57
C VAL A 188 -8.53 14.07 8.23
N ALA A 189 -9.08 13.33 7.25
CA ALA A 189 -8.53 12.05 6.83
C ALA A 189 -8.17 12.06 5.34
N SER A 190 -6.94 11.60 5.03
CA SER A 190 -6.41 11.58 3.67
C SER A 190 -5.31 10.51 3.55
N ASP A 191 -5.01 10.12 2.31
CA ASP A 191 -3.74 9.45 2.01
C ASP A 191 -2.58 10.44 2.15
N GLY A 192 -1.40 9.97 2.54
CA GLY A 192 -0.18 10.76 2.46
C GLY A 192 0.35 10.84 1.01
N ILE A 193 0.24 9.73 0.28
CA ILE A 193 0.46 9.65 -1.18
C ILE A 193 -0.76 9.00 -1.82
N PHE A 194 -1.41 9.68 -2.73
CA PHE A 194 -2.53 9.14 -3.48
C PHE A 194 -2.09 8.03 -4.45
N PRO A 195 -2.74 6.86 -4.44
CA PRO A 195 -2.19 5.63 -5.01
C PRO A 195 -2.07 5.62 -6.54
N THR A 196 -2.96 6.32 -7.25
CA THR A 196 -3.01 6.25 -8.72
C THR A 196 -1.96 7.12 -9.38
N PHE A 197 -1.95 8.41 -9.07
CA PHE A 197 -1.04 9.37 -9.70
C PHE A 197 0.25 9.60 -8.89
N GLY A 198 0.36 9.05 -7.68
CA GLY A 198 1.54 9.23 -6.84
C GLY A 198 1.71 10.66 -6.32
N LYS A 199 0.67 11.47 -6.31
CA LYS A 199 0.71 12.84 -5.77
C LYS A 199 0.79 12.80 -4.25
N VAL A 200 1.64 13.63 -3.69
CA VAL A 200 1.74 13.83 -2.24
C VAL A 200 0.64 14.80 -1.82
N ALA A 201 -0.13 14.45 -0.79
CA ALA A 201 -1.18 15.32 -0.26
C ALA A 201 -0.59 16.57 0.41
N PRO A 202 -1.27 17.73 0.37
CA PRO A 202 -0.82 18.97 1.00
C PRO A 202 -1.06 18.96 2.52
N ILE A 203 -0.44 17.99 3.21
CA ILE A 203 -0.66 17.73 4.64
C ILE A 203 -0.37 18.92 5.54
N PRO A 204 0.67 19.75 5.29
CA PRO A 204 0.88 20.96 6.09
C PRO A 204 -0.32 21.90 6.11
N ASP A 205 -1.00 22.06 4.97
CA ASP A 205 -2.18 22.93 4.86
C ASP A 205 -3.40 22.29 5.55
N TYR A 206 -3.62 20.97 5.34
CA TYR A 206 -4.69 20.25 6.04
C TYR A 206 -4.51 20.33 7.56
N PHE A 207 -3.27 20.12 8.02
CA PHE A 207 -2.94 20.17 9.44
C PHE A 207 -3.17 21.56 10.02
N LYS A 208 -2.68 22.62 9.36
CA LYS A 208 -2.88 24.01 9.76
C LYS A 208 -4.36 24.38 9.83
N ILE A 209 -5.18 23.85 8.92
CA ILE A 209 -6.63 24.06 8.94
C ILE A 209 -7.26 23.33 10.12
N ALA A 210 -6.99 22.04 10.31
CA ALA A 210 -7.54 21.26 11.41
C ALA A 210 -7.18 21.87 12.78
N GLU A 211 -5.94 22.34 12.94
CA GLU A 211 -5.41 22.91 14.18
C GLU A 211 -6.20 24.18 14.61
N ARG A 212 -6.71 25.00 13.67
CA ARG A 212 -7.55 26.16 13.99
C ARG A 212 -8.83 25.82 14.74
N TYR A 213 -9.28 24.57 14.61
CA TYR A 213 -10.50 24.05 15.25
C TYR A 213 -10.20 23.04 16.36
N ASP A 214 -9.00 23.04 16.90
CA ASP A 214 -8.53 22.04 17.91
C ASP A 214 -8.67 20.59 17.40
N GLY A 215 -8.69 20.40 16.08
CA GLY A 215 -8.85 19.14 15.41
C GLY A 215 -7.55 18.35 15.22
N CYS A 216 -7.66 17.23 14.53
CA CYS A 216 -6.54 16.34 14.26
C CYS A 216 -6.56 15.84 12.80
N VAL A 217 -5.43 15.25 12.38
CA VAL A 217 -5.25 14.69 11.05
C VAL A 217 -4.91 13.20 11.18
N TRP A 218 -5.56 12.37 10.37
CA TRP A 218 -5.22 10.96 10.15
C TRP A 218 -4.68 10.75 8.74
N LEU A 219 -3.53 10.10 8.63
CA LEU A 219 -2.91 9.77 7.35
C LEU A 219 -2.90 8.27 7.10
N ASP A 220 -3.38 7.87 5.93
CA ASP A 220 -3.03 6.58 5.34
C ASP A 220 -1.69 6.75 4.61
N ASP A 221 -0.60 6.36 5.28
CA ASP A 221 0.77 6.45 4.76
C ASP A 221 1.23 5.16 4.06
N CYS A 222 0.29 4.33 3.62
CA CYS A 222 0.57 3.05 2.97
C CYS A 222 1.52 3.14 1.77
N HIS A 223 1.54 4.25 1.04
CA HIS A 223 2.43 4.49 -0.09
C HIS A 223 3.67 5.31 0.27
N ALA A 224 3.68 5.96 1.43
CA ALA A 224 4.75 6.85 1.86
C ALA A 224 5.81 6.17 2.73
N ILE A 225 5.39 5.20 3.56
CA ILE A 225 6.31 4.41 4.40
C ILE A 225 7.37 3.73 3.52
N GLY A 226 8.64 3.89 3.89
CA GLY A 226 9.81 3.45 3.14
C GLY A 226 10.22 4.39 2.01
N VAL A 227 9.31 5.24 1.51
CA VAL A 227 9.48 6.08 0.31
C VAL A 227 9.82 7.52 0.65
N LEU A 228 9.04 8.17 1.50
CA LEU A 228 9.19 9.57 1.87
C LEU A 228 9.89 9.75 3.22
N GLY A 229 10.58 10.88 3.35
CA GLY A 229 11.36 11.25 4.52
C GLY A 229 12.80 10.72 4.47
N GLU A 230 13.69 11.34 5.23
CA GLU A 230 15.11 10.99 5.26
C GLU A 230 15.34 9.54 5.72
N ASN A 231 14.56 9.10 6.72
CA ASN A 231 14.61 7.75 7.26
C ASN A 231 13.53 6.82 6.66
N GLY A 232 12.70 7.33 5.72
CA GLY A 232 11.61 6.59 5.11
C GLY A 232 10.41 6.40 6.03
N ARG A 233 10.21 7.30 6.99
CA ARG A 233 9.13 7.19 7.98
C ARG A 233 7.78 7.64 7.47
N GLY A 234 7.72 8.24 6.26
CA GLY A 234 6.47 8.64 5.62
C GLY A 234 6.30 10.14 5.45
N THR A 235 5.05 10.53 5.21
CA THR A 235 4.69 11.90 4.83
C THR A 235 4.97 12.91 5.92
N TYR A 236 4.77 12.55 7.19
CA TYR A 236 5.03 13.47 8.31
C TYR A 236 6.51 13.84 8.39
N GLU A 237 7.41 12.88 8.18
CA GLU A 237 8.86 13.13 8.17
C GLU A 237 9.25 13.96 6.94
N TYR A 238 8.66 13.65 5.78
CA TYR A 238 8.91 14.39 4.53
C TYR A 238 8.63 15.88 4.65
N TYR A 239 7.56 16.24 5.37
CA TYR A 239 7.21 17.64 5.65
C TYR A 239 7.81 18.20 6.94
N GLY A 240 8.54 17.41 7.72
CA GLY A 240 9.07 17.84 9.02
C GLY A 240 8.01 18.12 10.07
N LEU A 241 6.81 17.54 9.92
CA LEU A 241 5.68 17.75 10.84
C LEU A 241 5.87 16.93 12.12
N LYS A 242 5.76 17.60 13.26
CA LYS A 242 5.78 16.99 14.60
C LYS A 242 4.62 17.54 15.40
N SER A 243 3.61 16.75 15.67
CA SER A 243 2.45 17.16 16.46
C SER A 243 1.76 15.94 17.10
N PRO A 244 1.28 16.09 18.35
CA PRO A 244 0.48 15.06 19.01
C PRO A 244 -0.95 14.94 18.41
N ARG A 245 -1.27 15.75 17.40
CA ARG A 245 -2.56 15.75 16.68
C ARG A 245 -2.44 15.21 15.26
N LEU A 246 -1.26 14.75 14.88
CA LEU A 246 -1.02 14.08 13.60
C LEU A 246 -0.84 12.59 13.86
N TYR A 247 -1.75 11.80 13.33
CA TYR A 247 -1.78 10.36 13.48
C TYR A 247 -1.66 9.70 12.11
N PHE A 248 -1.06 8.53 12.05
CA PHE A 248 -0.93 7.82 10.81
C PHE A 248 -0.85 6.30 11.01
N GLY A 249 -1.12 5.58 9.97
CA GLY A 249 -0.85 4.16 9.86
C GLY A 249 -0.44 3.81 8.44
N GLY A 250 0.03 2.59 8.24
CA GLY A 250 0.40 2.15 6.91
C GLY A 250 0.45 0.64 6.77
N THR A 251 0.75 0.21 5.55
CA THR A 251 0.91 -1.21 5.24
C THR A 251 2.37 -1.63 5.20
N LEU A 252 2.63 -2.84 5.67
CA LEU A 252 3.94 -3.50 5.54
C LEU A 252 4.07 -4.28 4.22
N SER A 253 3.00 -4.33 3.39
CA SER A 253 2.98 -5.14 2.16
C SER A 253 3.62 -4.49 0.94
N LYS A 254 3.91 -3.18 1.00
CA LYS A 254 4.51 -2.42 -0.09
C LYS A 254 6.04 -2.33 0.07
N ALA A 255 6.55 -1.20 0.54
CA ALA A 255 7.99 -0.95 0.65
C ALA A 255 8.72 -1.93 1.59
N ILE A 256 8.08 -2.34 2.70
CA ILE A 256 8.68 -3.24 3.69
C ILE A 256 8.74 -4.70 3.19
N GLY A 257 7.93 -5.05 2.17
CA GLY A 257 8.02 -6.38 1.53
C GLY A 257 7.39 -7.53 2.31
N ALA A 258 6.50 -7.24 3.27
CA ALA A 258 5.85 -8.23 4.13
C ALA A 258 4.33 -8.28 3.91
N HIS A 259 3.55 -8.48 4.97
CA HIS A 259 2.10 -8.34 4.99
C HIS A 259 1.64 -7.83 6.35
N GLY A 260 0.52 -7.12 6.37
CA GLY A 260 -0.08 -6.55 7.57
C GLY A 260 -0.14 -5.03 7.56
N GLY A 261 -0.76 -4.49 8.59
CA GLY A 261 -0.83 -3.06 8.89
C GLY A 261 -0.02 -2.71 10.12
N ILE A 262 0.39 -1.46 10.20
CA ILE A 262 1.12 -0.92 11.36
C ILE A 262 0.57 0.48 11.69
N ILE A 263 0.32 0.72 12.97
CA ILE A 263 -0.02 2.04 13.49
C ILE A 263 0.98 2.34 14.61
N PRO A 264 1.98 3.18 14.35
CA PRO A 264 2.87 3.69 15.38
C PRO A 264 2.22 4.90 16.10
N GLY A 265 2.56 5.12 17.34
CA GLY A 265 2.06 6.25 18.10
C GLY A 265 2.56 6.26 19.54
N ASN A 266 1.89 7.05 20.37
CA ASN A 266 2.06 6.96 21.82
C ASN A 266 1.08 5.91 22.40
N THR A 267 1.33 5.50 23.63
CA THR A 267 0.52 4.50 24.34
C THR A 267 -0.95 4.93 24.43
N GLU A 268 -1.26 6.21 24.59
CA GLU A 268 -2.64 6.74 24.67
C GLU A 268 -3.45 6.33 23.42
N VAL A 269 -2.86 6.44 22.23
CA VAL A 269 -3.55 6.14 20.96
C VAL A 269 -3.52 4.65 20.63
N VAL A 270 -2.42 3.97 20.93
CA VAL A 270 -2.22 2.55 20.57
C VAL A 270 -3.04 1.62 21.48
N LEU A 271 -3.19 1.94 22.77
CA LEU A 271 -3.90 1.10 23.74
C LEU A 271 -5.38 0.85 23.39
N PRO A 272 -6.18 1.86 23.00
CA PRO A 272 -7.56 1.61 22.55
C PRO A 272 -7.65 0.73 21.30
N ILE A 273 -6.66 0.80 20.40
CA ILE A 273 -6.60 -0.11 19.23
C ILE A 273 -6.31 -1.54 19.70
N ARG A 274 -5.35 -1.71 20.61
CA ARG A 274 -4.93 -3.01 21.15
C ARG A 274 -6.08 -3.75 21.84
N THR A 275 -6.99 -3.02 22.46
CA THR A 275 -8.18 -3.55 23.13
C THR A 275 -9.47 -3.45 22.29
N GLY A 276 -9.38 -2.85 21.11
CA GLY A 276 -10.51 -2.56 20.23
C GLY A 276 -11.03 -3.76 19.43
N HIS A 277 -12.14 -3.56 18.74
CA HIS A 277 -12.86 -4.60 18.02
C HIS A 277 -12.03 -5.22 16.89
N VAL A 278 -11.19 -4.44 16.20
CA VAL A 278 -10.34 -4.94 15.10
C VAL A 278 -9.36 -6.01 15.60
N VAL A 279 -8.74 -5.79 16.76
CA VAL A 279 -7.77 -6.74 17.35
C VAL A 279 -8.47 -7.91 18.03
N ASN A 280 -9.59 -7.65 18.70
CA ASN A 280 -10.34 -8.69 19.42
C ASN A 280 -11.20 -9.56 18.50
N GLY A 281 -11.71 -9.02 17.39
CA GLY A 281 -12.59 -9.71 16.46
C GLY A 281 -11.87 -10.43 15.31
N ALA A 282 -10.58 -10.15 15.10
CA ALA A 282 -9.81 -10.78 14.05
C ALA A 282 -8.84 -11.83 14.60
N ASN A 283 -8.57 -12.88 13.81
CA ASN A 283 -7.39 -13.70 14.03
C ASN A 283 -6.14 -12.82 13.88
N SER A 284 -5.09 -13.14 14.64
CA SER A 284 -3.80 -12.46 14.49
C SER A 284 -3.20 -12.73 13.10
N SER A 285 -2.24 -11.91 12.72
CA SER A 285 -1.56 -12.06 11.43
C SER A 285 -0.82 -13.40 11.34
N VAL A 286 -0.38 -13.78 10.13
CA VAL A 286 0.43 -14.98 9.91
C VAL A 286 1.87 -14.75 10.38
N SER A 287 2.47 -15.76 11.03
CA SER A 287 3.81 -15.67 11.62
C SER A 287 4.89 -15.36 10.58
N ALA A 288 4.81 -15.99 9.40
CA ALA A 288 5.72 -15.72 8.28
C ALA A 288 5.74 -14.25 7.88
N ALA A 289 4.59 -13.59 7.87
CA ALA A 289 4.51 -12.16 7.55
C ALA A 289 5.15 -11.29 8.64
N ALA A 290 5.05 -11.69 9.90
CA ALA A 290 5.72 -11.00 11.01
C ALA A 290 7.25 -11.09 10.89
N GLY A 291 7.78 -12.27 10.60
CA GLY A 291 9.23 -12.44 10.35
C GLY A 291 9.72 -11.61 9.16
N ALA A 292 8.97 -11.61 8.06
CA ALA A 292 9.26 -10.77 6.90
C ALA A 292 9.24 -9.27 7.25
N ALA A 293 8.27 -8.83 8.06
CA ALA A 293 8.13 -7.42 8.45
C ALA A 293 9.32 -6.91 9.26
N ILE A 294 9.77 -7.68 10.24
CA ILE A 294 10.97 -7.35 11.03
C ILE A 294 12.17 -7.18 10.11
N LYS A 295 12.44 -8.19 9.27
CA LYS A 295 13.61 -8.16 8.37
C LYS A 295 13.51 -7.03 7.35
N GLY A 296 12.33 -6.77 6.79
CA GLY A 296 12.12 -5.66 5.85
C GLY A 296 12.39 -4.29 6.48
N MET A 297 11.95 -4.06 7.73
CA MET A 297 12.28 -2.83 8.47
C MET A 297 13.78 -2.74 8.80
N GLU A 298 14.42 -3.84 9.18
CA GLU A 298 15.88 -3.88 9.41
C GLU A 298 16.67 -3.50 8.15
N LEU A 299 16.33 -4.09 7.00
CA LEU A 299 16.97 -3.77 5.73
C LEU A 299 16.74 -2.30 5.34
N MET A 300 15.53 -1.78 5.56
CA MET A 300 15.21 -0.38 5.27
C MET A 300 16.05 0.60 6.10
N MET A 301 16.29 0.28 7.37
CA MET A 301 17.14 1.08 8.28
C MET A 301 18.63 0.93 7.95
N ALA A 302 19.07 -0.27 7.62
CA ALA A 302 20.47 -0.55 7.35
C ALA A 302 20.96 -0.03 5.97
N HIS A 303 20.03 0.14 5.00
CA HIS A 303 20.34 0.45 3.61
C HIS A 303 19.64 1.73 3.11
N PRO A 304 19.92 2.92 3.67
CA PRO A 304 19.33 4.19 3.22
C PRO A 304 19.64 4.51 1.75
N GLU A 305 20.75 3.99 1.22
CA GLU A 305 21.14 4.15 -0.19
C GLU A 305 20.12 3.57 -1.18
N LEU A 306 19.34 2.55 -0.78
CA LEU A 306 18.27 1.99 -1.61
C LEU A 306 17.16 3.01 -1.84
N ARG A 307 16.79 3.79 -0.80
CA ARG A 307 15.80 4.86 -0.94
C ARG A 307 16.29 5.98 -1.84
N GLN A 308 17.57 6.36 -1.70
CA GLN A 308 18.18 7.33 -2.61
C GLN A 308 18.18 6.84 -4.06
N GLN A 309 18.45 5.55 -4.28
CA GLN A 309 18.36 4.94 -5.60
C GLN A 309 16.93 4.97 -6.14
N LEU A 310 15.93 4.63 -5.30
CA LEU A 310 14.52 4.73 -5.65
C LEU A 310 14.16 6.16 -6.12
N TRP A 311 14.61 7.18 -5.41
CA TRP A 311 14.39 8.58 -5.75
C TRP A 311 15.07 8.99 -7.07
N ARG A 312 16.29 8.48 -7.34
CA ARG A 312 16.95 8.70 -8.66
C ARG A 312 16.12 8.09 -9.79
N ASN A 313 15.66 6.86 -9.62
CA ASN A 313 14.84 6.16 -10.61
C ASN A 313 13.49 6.85 -10.82
N ALA A 314 12.85 7.32 -9.76
CA ALA A 314 11.59 8.08 -9.82
C ALA A 314 11.77 9.39 -10.61
N ARG A 315 12.82 10.15 -10.33
CA ARG A 315 13.16 11.39 -11.06
C ARG A 315 13.43 11.12 -12.55
N GLN A 316 14.17 10.04 -12.88
CA GLN A 316 14.43 9.68 -14.28
C GLN A 316 13.14 9.36 -15.02
N LEU A 317 12.26 8.53 -14.44
CA LEU A 317 10.97 8.18 -15.03
C LEU A 317 10.12 9.44 -15.28
N LYS A 318 9.91 10.27 -14.24
CA LYS A 318 9.08 11.49 -14.33
C LYS A 318 9.66 12.51 -15.32
N ALA A 319 10.96 12.75 -15.30
CA ALA A 319 11.62 13.64 -16.25
C ALA A 319 11.49 13.14 -17.71
N GLY A 320 11.58 11.83 -17.91
CA GLY A 320 11.37 11.21 -19.22
C GLY A 320 9.93 11.36 -19.71
N LEU A 321 8.95 11.17 -18.82
CA LEU A 321 7.52 11.37 -19.14
C LEU A 321 7.22 12.84 -19.48
N LYS A 322 7.79 13.82 -18.75
CA LYS A 322 7.68 15.25 -19.09
C LYS A 322 8.21 15.53 -20.51
N LYS A 323 9.34 14.94 -20.90
CA LYS A 323 9.91 15.08 -22.26
C LYS A 323 9.03 14.46 -23.36
N ILE A 324 8.18 13.49 -23.00
CA ILE A 324 7.19 12.91 -23.93
C ILE A 324 5.92 13.78 -24.02
N GLY A 325 5.72 14.72 -23.09
CA GLY A 325 4.56 15.62 -23.04
C GLY A 325 3.55 15.30 -21.96
N PHE A 326 3.86 14.42 -21.01
CA PHE A 326 2.98 14.10 -19.88
C PHE A 326 3.35 14.94 -18.65
N ASP A 327 2.34 15.59 -18.06
CA ASP A 327 2.52 16.33 -16.81
C ASP A 327 2.87 15.37 -15.66
N GLN A 328 3.93 15.71 -14.93
CA GLN A 328 4.40 15.00 -13.75
C GLN A 328 4.91 16.00 -12.71
N ASP A 329 4.69 15.73 -11.44
CA ASP A 329 5.30 16.49 -10.35
C ASP A 329 6.81 16.15 -10.17
N ASP A 330 7.49 16.91 -9.32
CA ASP A 330 8.91 16.71 -9.00
C ASP A 330 9.13 15.92 -7.70
N SER A 331 8.06 15.34 -7.11
CA SER A 331 8.19 14.53 -5.89
C SER A 331 9.03 13.28 -6.14
N PRO A 332 9.71 12.75 -5.12
CA PRO A 332 10.51 11.53 -5.24
C PRO A 332 9.67 10.24 -5.22
N VAL A 333 8.35 10.36 -5.36
CA VAL A 333 7.43 9.22 -5.34
C VAL A 333 7.66 8.34 -6.57
N PRO A 334 7.86 7.02 -6.39
CA PRO A 334 8.22 6.09 -7.47
C PRO A 334 7.04 5.69 -8.37
N VAL A 335 5.94 6.40 -8.28
CA VAL A 335 4.73 6.21 -9.06
C VAL A 335 4.59 7.36 -10.04
N ALA A 336 4.36 7.04 -11.30
CA ALA A 336 3.98 8.01 -12.32
C ALA A 336 2.76 7.48 -13.08
N ALA A 337 1.78 8.33 -13.30
CA ALA A 337 0.62 7.98 -14.11
C ALA A 337 0.28 9.10 -15.09
N TRP A 338 -0.36 8.73 -16.19
CA TRP A 338 -0.77 9.65 -17.25
C TRP A 338 -2.02 9.13 -17.96
N THR A 339 -2.69 10.01 -18.66
CA THR A 339 -3.85 9.68 -19.49
C THR A 339 -3.56 10.00 -20.95
N LEU A 340 -4.25 9.32 -21.86
CA LEU A 340 -4.30 9.66 -23.28
C LEU A 340 -5.69 10.19 -23.63
N LYS A 341 -5.88 10.56 -24.92
CA LYS A 341 -7.13 11.18 -25.39
C LYS A 341 -8.37 10.32 -25.11
N SER A 342 -8.23 9.00 -25.18
CA SER A 342 -9.33 8.06 -24.93
C SER A 342 -8.89 6.83 -24.12
N GLY A 343 -9.88 6.09 -23.59
CA GLY A 343 -9.65 4.80 -22.96
C GLY A 343 -9.07 3.78 -23.94
N GLU A 344 -9.54 3.79 -25.21
CA GLU A 344 -9.06 2.91 -26.27
C GLU A 344 -7.60 3.17 -26.63
N ASP A 345 -7.15 4.44 -26.68
CA ASP A 345 -5.73 4.76 -26.88
C ASP A 345 -4.89 4.19 -25.75
N MET A 346 -5.33 4.32 -24.51
CA MET A 346 -4.63 3.76 -23.36
C MET A 346 -4.57 2.23 -23.40
N ASP A 347 -5.66 1.57 -23.79
CA ASP A 347 -5.72 0.12 -23.94
C ASP A 347 -4.80 -0.34 -25.08
N ARG A 348 -4.75 0.37 -26.21
CA ARG A 348 -3.84 0.11 -27.33
C ARG A 348 -2.38 0.26 -26.91
N VAL A 349 -2.01 1.34 -26.27
CA VAL A 349 -0.62 1.57 -25.80
C VAL A 349 -0.22 0.54 -24.76
N HIS A 350 -1.08 0.22 -23.79
CA HIS A 350 -0.83 -0.83 -22.83
C HIS A 350 -0.58 -2.19 -23.50
N GLN A 351 -1.44 -2.59 -24.45
CA GLN A 351 -1.28 -3.84 -25.18
C GLN A 351 0.04 -3.88 -25.96
N LYS A 352 0.39 -2.79 -26.67
CA LYS A 352 1.64 -2.71 -27.44
C LYS A 352 2.88 -2.80 -26.57
N LEU A 353 2.88 -2.16 -25.38
CA LEU A 353 3.98 -2.31 -24.42
C LEU A 353 4.10 -3.76 -23.93
N MET A 354 2.98 -4.42 -23.62
CA MET A 354 2.97 -5.83 -23.24
C MET A 354 3.51 -6.74 -24.36
N GLU A 355 3.14 -6.51 -25.62
CA GLU A 355 3.69 -7.24 -26.78
C GLU A 355 5.21 -7.10 -26.85
N ARG A 356 5.77 -5.89 -26.55
CA ARG A 356 7.20 -5.57 -26.52
C ARG A 356 7.93 -6.02 -25.24
N GLY A 357 7.24 -6.76 -24.38
CA GLY A 357 7.81 -7.32 -23.14
C GLY A 357 7.97 -6.30 -22.01
N ILE A 358 7.17 -5.24 -22.01
CA ILE A 358 7.13 -4.22 -20.95
C ILE A 358 5.74 -4.22 -20.31
N ALA A 359 5.67 -4.48 -19.00
CA ALA A 359 4.42 -4.51 -18.24
C ALA A 359 4.29 -3.24 -17.39
N ILE A 360 3.32 -2.40 -17.73
CA ILE A 360 2.81 -1.29 -16.93
C ILE A 360 1.38 -1.58 -16.50
N GLN A 361 0.82 -0.79 -15.59
CA GLN A 361 -0.58 -0.94 -15.21
C GLN A 361 -1.50 -0.08 -16.09
N ARG A 362 -2.58 -0.68 -16.57
CA ARG A 362 -3.78 0.00 -17.07
C ARG A 362 -4.79 -0.02 -15.93
N THR A 363 -5.01 1.11 -15.29
CA THR A 363 -5.77 1.16 -14.03
C THR A 363 -7.06 1.98 -14.16
N ARG A 364 -8.09 1.54 -13.43
CA ARG A 364 -9.33 2.28 -13.13
C ARG A 364 -9.51 2.44 -11.62
N TYR A 365 -8.40 2.49 -10.91
CA TYR A 365 -8.35 2.61 -9.47
C TYR A 365 -8.79 3.99 -8.99
N VAL A 366 -8.95 4.18 -7.67
CA VAL A 366 -9.38 5.44 -7.06
C VAL A 366 -8.58 6.64 -7.61
N GLY A 367 -9.26 7.71 -7.97
CA GLY A 367 -8.66 8.91 -8.55
C GLY A 367 -8.28 8.83 -10.04
N ALA A 368 -8.42 7.65 -10.71
CA ALA A 368 -8.03 7.49 -12.11
C ALA A 368 -8.95 8.17 -13.13
N GLY A 369 -10.11 8.66 -12.68
CA GLY A 369 -11.13 9.23 -13.57
C GLY A 369 -11.89 8.18 -14.40
N PRO A 370 -12.89 8.59 -15.20
CA PRO A 370 -13.81 7.68 -15.88
C PRO A 370 -13.13 6.81 -16.94
N ASN A 371 -12.10 7.33 -17.60
CA ASN A 371 -11.35 6.60 -18.62
C ASN A 371 -10.19 5.78 -18.02
N GLY A 372 -9.90 5.91 -16.71
CA GLY A 372 -8.74 5.30 -16.07
C GLY A 372 -7.42 5.98 -16.45
N ALA A 373 -6.29 5.35 -16.14
CA ALA A 373 -4.95 5.85 -16.43
C ALA A 373 -3.97 4.73 -16.80
N LEU A 374 -2.88 5.08 -17.48
CA LEU A 374 -1.67 4.28 -17.54
C LEU A 374 -0.79 4.66 -16.33
N ARG A 375 -0.23 3.65 -15.67
CA ARG A 375 0.54 3.84 -14.44
C ARG A 375 1.81 2.99 -14.47
N ALA A 376 2.94 3.63 -14.24
CA ALA A 376 4.24 2.95 -14.10
C ALA A 376 4.80 3.18 -12.70
N VAL A 377 5.45 2.15 -12.18
CA VAL A 377 6.15 2.16 -10.89
C VAL A 377 7.59 1.74 -11.09
N VAL A 378 8.52 2.51 -10.58
CA VAL A 378 9.92 2.10 -10.53
C VAL A 378 10.26 1.47 -9.19
N PHE A 379 11.19 0.51 -9.24
CA PHE A 379 11.81 -0.10 -8.06
C PHE A 379 13.19 0.50 -7.85
N ALA A 380 13.69 0.45 -6.63
CA ALA A 380 15.08 0.83 -6.32
C ALA A 380 16.09 0.05 -7.17
N THR A 381 15.74 -1.19 -7.49
CA THR A 381 16.58 -2.14 -8.25
C THR A 381 16.45 -2.05 -9.77
N HIS A 382 15.61 -1.15 -10.32
CA HIS A 382 15.62 -0.86 -11.74
C HIS A 382 16.94 -0.19 -12.15
N THR A 383 17.49 -0.62 -13.27
CA THR A 383 18.63 0.08 -13.88
C THR A 383 18.16 1.28 -14.71
N PRO A 384 19.01 2.31 -14.91
CA PRO A 384 18.67 3.44 -15.78
C PRO A 384 18.29 2.99 -17.20
N GLY A 385 18.99 2.01 -17.78
CA GLY A 385 18.68 1.49 -19.11
C GLY A 385 17.32 0.82 -19.22
N GLN A 386 16.84 0.19 -18.15
CA GLN A 386 15.48 -0.37 -18.11
C GLN A 386 14.41 0.73 -18.15
N ILE A 387 14.63 1.83 -17.42
CA ILE A 387 13.73 2.99 -17.43
C ILE A 387 13.73 3.67 -18.81
N ASP A 388 14.93 3.87 -19.40
CA ASP A 388 15.08 4.45 -20.73
C ASP A 388 14.40 3.61 -21.81
N ARG A 389 14.44 2.27 -21.68
CA ARG A 389 13.69 1.36 -22.57
C ARG A 389 12.19 1.59 -22.50
N LEU A 390 11.61 1.67 -21.30
CA LEU A 390 10.18 2.00 -21.15
C LEU A 390 9.84 3.33 -21.83
N LEU A 391 10.64 4.38 -21.57
CA LEU A 391 10.40 5.72 -22.09
C LEU A 391 10.54 5.77 -23.63
N GLY A 392 11.52 5.09 -24.20
CA GLY A 392 11.72 4.99 -25.65
C GLY A 392 10.57 4.29 -26.35
N GLU A 393 10.14 3.13 -25.80
CA GLU A 393 9.02 2.38 -26.35
C GLU A 393 7.68 3.12 -26.20
N LEU A 394 7.46 3.82 -25.07
CA LEU A 394 6.29 4.65 -24.88
C LEU A 394 6.24 5.82 -25.88
N LYS A 395 7.36 6.55 -26.05
CA LYS A 395 7.48 7.66 -27.01
C LYS A 395 7.14 7.25 -28.44
N ALA A 396 7.46 6.03 -28.83
CA ALA A 396 7.14 5.50 -30.17
C ALA A 396 5.67 5.11 -30.36
N LEU A 397 4.86 5.12 -29.29
CA LEU A 397 3.46 4.67 -29.30
C LEU A 397 2.43 5.79 -29.12
N VAL A 398 2.89 7.00 -28.69
CA VAL A 398 2.01 8.15 -28.35
C VAL A 398 2.21 9.35 -29.27
#